data_4d3f274549d7d44ef838c5a4444b74ee
#
_entry.id   4d3f274549d7d44ef838c5a4444b74ee
#
_cell.length_a   1.000
_cell.length_b   1.000
_cell.length_c   1.000
_cell.angle_alpha   90.00
_cell.angle_beta   90.00
_cell.angle_gamma   90.00
#
_symmetry.space_group_name_H-M   'P 1'
#
loop_
_entity.id
_entity.type
_entity.pdbx_description
1 polymer ?
#
loop_
_entity_poly.entity_id
_entity_poly.type
_entity_poly.pdbx_seq_one_letter_code
_entity_poly.pdbx_strand_id
1 'polypeptide(L)'
;ALGFQSMAYAGLETGVTDRTSYVVVQDKIRLVFTTPMPGENNEIFDHIKKHGDGVKVIALWVDDAKKAWEETTSRGAESYFEPRTEEDKDGKMVKSGIKIYGDTVHIFIERKNYNGTFMPGFEKWESHYNPESIGLKYIDHMVANVGWNEMNIWEKFYNETMGFANLITFDDKDISTQYTALMSKVMTNGNGRIKFPINEPAEGKKKSQIEEYLDFYDGPGVQHIAVATDDIVRTVSLMKERGVEFLYVPGTYYDTVGDRVGEIAEDMAILKKHGILVDRDDEGYLLQIFTKPLTDRPTLFFEIIQRKGAQSFGKGNFKALFESIEAEQERRGTL
;
A
#
# COMPACT_ATOMS: atom_id res chain seq x y z
N ALA A 1 -11.59 11.98 6.75
CA ALA A 1 -11.79 10.79 7.58
C ALA A 1 -10.47 10.31 8.20
N LEU A 2 -9.39 10.16 7.41
CA LEU A 2 -8.10 9.57 7.84
C LEU A 2 -7.16 10.55 8.58
N GLY A 3 -7.54 11.80 8.84
CA GLY A 3 -6.75 12.75 9.62
C GLY A 3 -5.50 13.30 8.94
N PHE A 4 -5.40 13.20 7.62
CA PHE A 4 -4.31 13.82 6.86
C PHE A 4 -4.51 15.33 6.76
N GLN A 5 -3.42 16.06 6.89
CA GLN A 5 -3.36 17.51 6.70
C GLN A 5 -2.84 17.85 5.31
N SER A 6 -3.26 18.98 4.77
CA SER A 6 -2.71 19.50 3.51
C SER A 6 -1.26 19.92 3.69
N MET A 7 -0.44 19.65 2.69
CA MET A 7 0.98 19.96 2.69
C MET A 7 1.38 20.83 1.51
N ALA A 8 1.10 20.35 0.30
CA ALA A 8 1.56 21.02 -0.93
C ALA A 8 0.56 20.82 -2.07
N TYR A 9 0.64 21.70 -3.04
CA TYR A 9 -0.17 21.73 -4.26
C TYR A 9 0.69 22.01 -5.47
N ALA A 10 0.39 21.39 -6.59
CA ALA A 10 0.91 21.73 -7.91
C ALA A 10 -0.24 21.68 -8.93
N GLY A 11 -0.31 22.69 -9.79
CA GLY A 11 -1.31 22.83 -10.82
C GLY A 11 -1.08 24.10 -11.64
N LEU A 12 -2.11 24.59 -12.29
CA LEU A 12 -2.00 25.76 -13.19
C LEU A 12 -1.39 26.99 -12.49
N GLU A 13 -1.76 27.21 -11.24
CA GLU A 13 -1.28 28.34 -10.42
C GLU A 13 0.22 28.25 -10.11
N THR A 14 0.80 27.05 -10.13
CA THR A 14 2.24 26.82 -9.92
C THR A 14 2.98 26.56 -11.22
N GLY A 15 2.34 26.74 -12.39
CA GLY A 15 2.93 26.55 -13.72
C GLY A 15 2.92 25.10 -14.21
N VAL A 16 2.25 24.19 -13.52
CA VAL A 16 2.09 22.79 -13.95
C VAL A 16 0.80 22.67 -14.76
N THR A 17 0.90 22.39 -16.06
CA THR A 17 -0.20 22.47 -17.01
C THR A 17 -0.80 21.13 -17.43
N ASP A 18 -0.09 20.02 -17.15
CA ASP A 18 -0.49 18.67 -17.56
C ASP A 18 -1.31 17.93 -16.48
N ARG A 19 -1.26 18.38 -15.23
CA ARG A 19 -1.92 17.75 -14.09
C ARG A 19 -2.18 18.72 -12.94
N THR A 20 -3.02 18.27 -12.03
CA THR A 20 -3.16 18.87 -10.69
C THR A 20 -2.83 17.83 -9.64
N SER A 21 -2.03 18.20 -8.66
CA SER A 21 -1.59 17.31 -7.59
C SER A 21 -1.74 17.94 -6.21
N TYR A 22 -2.34 17.20 -5.28
CA TYR A 22 -2.48 17.56 -3.88
C TYR A 22 -1.66 16.61 -3.01
N VAL A 23 -0.81 17.15 -2.16
CA VAL A 23 -0.02 16.38 -1.20
C VAL A 23 -0.64 16.52 0.18
N VAL A 24 -0.94 15.39 0.79
CA VAL A 24 -1.40 15.32 2.18
C VAL A 24 -0.41 14.55 3.03
N VAL A 25 -0.31 14.92 4.31
CA VAL A 25 0.67 14.39 5.23
C VAL A 25 0.05 14.00 6.57
N GLN A 26 0.51 12.90 7.12
CA GLN A 26 0.33 12.58 8.54
C GLN A 26 1.62 11.89 9.02
N ASP A 27 2.33 12.50 9.95
CA ASP A 27 3.66 12.09 10.42
C ASP A 27 4.62 11.83 9.24
N LYS A 28 5.05 10.58 9.02
CA LYS A 28 5.95 10.19 7.93
C LYS A 28 5.24 9.77 6.64
N ILE A 29 3.92 9.70 6.65
CA ILE A 29 3.14 9.31 5.48
C ILE A 29 2.91 10.54 4.61
N ARG A 30 3.19 10.40 3.32
CA ARG A 30 2.84 11.38 2.28
C ARG A 30 2.09 10.67 1.18
N LEU A 31 0.88 11.16 0.89
CA LEU A 31 0.08 10.70 -0.23
C LEU A 31 -0.07 11.86 -1.22
N VAL A 32 0.12 11.56 -2.49
CA VAL A 32 -0.04 12.53 -3.58
C VAL A 32 -1.21 12.09 -4.43
N PHE A 33 -2.27 12.89 -4.44
CA PHE A 33 -3.44 12.69 -5.29
C PHE A 33 -3.26 13.51 -6.54
N THR A 34 -3.20 12.84 -7.69
CA THR A 34 -2.96 13.49 -8.97
C THR A 34 -4.11 13.19 -9.93
N THR A 35 -4.62 14.25 -10.58
CA THR A 35 -5.58 14.15 -11.68
C THR A 35 -4.98 14.80 -12.94
N PRO A 36 -5.22 14.24 -14.15
CA PRO A 36 -4.75 14.84 -15.38
C PRO A 36 -5.52 16.12 -15.68
N MET A 37 -4.84 17.06 -16.33
CA MET A 37 -5.49 18.18 -17.00
C MET A 37 -5.86 17.78 -18.43
N PRO A 38 -6.88 18.39 -19.05
CA PRO A 38 -7.21 18.11 -20.44
C PRO A 38 -6.02 18.36 -21.38
N GLY A 39 -5.70 17.42 -22.24
CA GLY A 39 -4.58 17.50 -23.21
C GLY A 39 -4.36 16.19 -23.92
N GLU A 40 -3.57 16.21 -24.99
CA GLU A 40 -3.14 15.01 -25.70
C GLU A 40 -1.96 14.32 -25.02
N ASN A 41 -1.88 12.97 -25.14
CA ASN A 41 -0.76 12.15 -24.64
C ASN A 41 -0.50 12.29 -23.13
N ASN A 42 -1.53 12.30 -22.33
CA ASN A 42 -1.41 12.35 -20.87
C ASN A 42 -1.41 10.93 -20.28
N GLU A 43 -0.23 10.44 -19.88
CA GLU A 43 -0.06 9.11 -19.27
C GLU A 43 -0.94 8.92 -18.02
N ILE A 44 -1.20 10.00 -17.24
CA ILE A 44 -2.06 9.94 -16.06
C ILE A 44 -3.51 9.68 -16.48
N PHE A 45 -3.95 10.33 -17.57
CA PHE A 45 -5.29 10.10 -18.13
C PHE A 45 -5.46 8.65 -18.59
N ASP A 46 -4.47 8.11 -19.31
CA ASP A 46 -4.53 6.71 -19.79
C ASP A 46 -4.54 5.72 -18.64
N HIS A 47 -3.74 5.99 -17.59
CA HIS A 47 -3.73 5.17 -16.37
C HIS A 47 -5.11 5.17 -15.68
N ILE A 48 -5.71 6.34 -15.46
CA ILE A 48 -7.03 6.44 -14.80
C ILE A 48 -8.14 5.85 -15.67
N LYS A 49 -8.07 6.05 -16.99
CA LYS A 49 -9.04 5.46 -17.92
C LYS A 49 -9.02 3.93 -17.86
N LYS A 50 -7.85 3.32 -17.75
CA LYS A 50 -7.68 1.87 -17.68
C LYS A 50 -8.02 1.32 -16.30
N HIS A 51 -7.41 1.86 -15.27
CA HIS A 51 -7.39 1.28 -13.93
C HIS A 51 -8.44 1.89 -12.97
N GLY A 52 -8.98 3.07 -13.29
CA GLY A 52 -9.65 3.90 -12.29
C GLY A 52 -8.64 4.54 -11.32
N ASP A 53 -9.09 4.87 -10.12
CA ASP A 53 -8.19 5.37 -9.08
C ASP A 53 -7.31 4.23 -8.55
N GLY A 54 -5.99 4.46 -8.50
CA GLY A 54 -5.04 3.45 -8.06
C GLY A 54 -3.65 4.03 -7.81
N VAL A 55 -2.73 3.18 -7.40
CA VAL A 55 -1.34 3.57 -7.12
C VAL A 55 -0.52 3.48 -8.41
N LYS A 56 -0.17 4.63 -8.97
CA LYS A 56 0.74 4.72 -10.13
C LYS A 56 2.20 4.69 -9.71
N VAL A 57 2.55 5.35 -8.60
CA VAL A 57 3.93 5.58 -8.18
C VAL A 57 4.14 5.13 -6.74
N ILE A 58 5.17 4.30 -6.54
CA ILE A 58 5.75 4.02 -5.23
C ILE A 58 7.10 4.73 -5.19
N ALA A 59 7.15 5.88 -4.50
CA ALA A 59 8.35 6.68 -4.39
C ALA A 59 9.25 6.21 -3.24
N LEU A 60 10.53 6.03 -3.52
CA LEU A 60 11.55 5.60 -2.57
C LEU A 60 12.57 6.71 -2.37
N TRP A 61 12.77 7.09 -1.13
CA TRP A 61 13.83 8.03 -0.76
C TRP A 61 15.18 7.33 -0.78
N VAL A 62 16.14 7.88 -1.53
CA VAL A 62 17.49 7.33 -1.70
C VAL A 62 18.55 8.41 -1.49
N ASP A 63 19.78 7.99 -1.15
CA ASP A 63 20.91 8.89 -0.99
C ASP A 63 21.44 9.42 -2.34
N ASP A 64 21.30 8.63 -3.41
CA ASP A 64 21.76 8.93 -4.77
C ASP A 64 20.80 8.31 -5.78
N ALA A 65 19.97 9.14 -6.42
CA ALA A 65 18.97 8.68 -7.38
C ALA A 65 19.58 8.21 -8.71
N LYS A 66 20.71 8.78 -9.11
CA LYS A 66 21.43 8.35 -10.30
C LYS A 66 22.03 6.97 -10.11
N LYS A 67 22.73 6.77 -9.00
CA LYS A 67 23.32 5.46 -8.67
C LYS A 67 22.23 4.38 -8.51
N ALA A 68 21.12 4.69 -7.86
CA ALA A 68 20.00 3.75 -7.72
C ALA A 68 19.46 3.30 -9.09
N TRP A 69 19.32 4.22 -10.04
CA TRP A 69 18.88 3.91 -11.39
C TRP A 69 19.93 3.11 -12.17
N GLU A 70 21.21 3.49 -12.14
CA GLU A 70 22.31 2.80 -12.80
C GLU A 70 22.44 1.35 -12.30
N GLU A 71 22.38 1.14 -10.98
CA GLU A 71 22.46 -0.19 -10.37
C GLU A 71 21.26 -1.07 -10.75
N THR A 72 20.04 -0.54 -10.66
CA THR A 72 18.85 -1.32 -10.97
C THR A 72 18.72 -1.64 -12.46
N THR A 73 19.00 -0.69 -13.35
CA THR A 73 18.92 -0.91 -14.80
C THR A 73 20.06 -1.81 -15.32
N SER A 74 21.28 -1.70 -14.78
CA SER A 74 22.37 -2.62 -15.13
C SER A 74 22.08 -4.07 -14.73
N ARG A 75 21.19 -4.29 -13.77
CA ARG A 75 20.71 -5.60 -13.30
C ARG A 75 19.41 -6.04 -13.96
N GLY A 76 18.93 -5.30 -14.97
CA GLY A 76 17.80 -5.70 -15.80
C GLY A 76 16.47 -5.00 -15.53
N ALA A 77 16.40 -3.99 -14.65
CA ALA A 77 15.19 -3.19 -14.53
C ALA A 77 14.97 -2.34 -15.79
N GLU A 78 13.74 -2.27 -16.28
CA GLU A 78 13.38 -1.37 -17.37
C GLU A 78 13.31 0.09 -16.88
N SER A 79 14.00 1.01 -17.55
CA SER A 79 13.94 2.44 -17.22
C SER A 79 12.55 3.00 -17.50
N TYR A 80 11.98 3.70 -16.52
CA TYR A 80 10.80 4.54 -16.71
C TYR A 80 11.22 5.94 -17.18
N PHE A 81 12.20 6.53 -16.51
CA PHE A 81 12.94 7.72 -16.98
C PHE A 81 14.33 7.78 -16.34
N GLU A 82 15.26 8.33 -17.11
CA GLU A 82 16.65 8.52 -16.70
C GLU A 82 16.79 9.57 -15.58
N PRO A 83 17.91 9.57 -14.84
CA PRO A 83 18.14 10.56 -13.79
C PRO A 83 18.05 12.01 -14.33
N ARG A 84 17.20 12.79 -13.70
CA ARG A 84 17.02 14.21 -14.02
C ARG A 84 17.04 15.07 -12.78
N THR A 85 17.64 16.25 -12.89
CA THR A 85 17.66 17.27 -11.84
C THR A 85 16.49 18.22 -12.04
N GLU A 86 15.71 18.43 -11.00
CA GLU A 86 14.70 19.48 -10.91
C GLU A 86 15.17 20.50 -9.89
N GLU A 87 15.01 21.79 -10.19
CA GLU A 87 15.52 22.90 -9.39
C GLU A 87 14.51 24.03 -9.32
N ASP A 88 14.40 24.63 -8.15
CA ASP A 88 13.71 25.89 -7.93
C ASP A 88 14.48 26.75 -6.88
N LYS A 89 13.85 27.81 -6.37
CA LYS A 89 14.43 28.72 -5.36
C LYS A 89 14.86 28.02 -4.07
N ASP A 90 14.28 26.87 -3.76
CA ASP A 90 14.49 26.13 -2.52
C ASP A 90 15.55 25.01 -2.65
N GLY A 91 16.13 24.85 -3.84
CA GLY A 91 17.24 23.93 -4.07
C GLY A 91 17.04 22.97 -5.22
N LYS A 92 17.77 21.83 -5.15
CA LYS A 92 17.82 20.81 -6.21
C LYS A 92 17.38 19.46 -5.69
N MET A 93 16.61 18.75 -6.52
CA MET A 93 16.29 17.33 -6.35
C MET A 93 16.73 16.54 -7.56
N VAL A 94 17.17 15.31 -7.34
CA VAL A 94 17.40 14.36 -8.43
C VAL A 94 16.36 13.26 -8.36
N LYS A 95 15.75 12.95 -9.49
CA LYS A 95 14.75 11.88 -9.62
C LYS A 95 15.12 10.96 -10.77
N SER A 96 14.81 9.69 -10.62
CA SER A 96 14.88 8.67 -11.66
C SER A 96 13.79 7.63 -11.44
N GLY A 97 13.50 6.79 -12.43
CA GLY A 97 12.43 5.83 -12.28
C GLY A 97 12.65 4.54 -13.05
N ILE A 98 12.11 3.45 -12.52
CA ILE A 98 12.06 2.14 -13.13
C ILE A 98 10.63 1.62 -13.18
N LYS A 99 10.31 0.81 -14.19
CA LYS A 99 9.04 0.11 -14.29
C LYS A 99 9.03 -1.09 -13.36
N ILE A 100 7.85 -1.38 -12.82
CA ILE A 100 7.58 -2.59 -12.05
C ILE A 100 6.30 -3.25 -12.61
N TYR A 101 5.60 -4.07 -11.82
CA TYR A 101 4.41 -4.79 -12.29
C TYR A 101 3.32 -3.85 -12.84
N GLY A 102 2.70 -4.29 -13.93
CA GLY A 102 1.64 -3.55 -14.63
C GLY A 102 2.11 -2.17 -15.08
N ASP A 103 1.31 -1.17 -14.77
CA ASP A 103 1.60 0.23 -15.06
C ASP A 103 2.15 1.00 -13.84
N THR A 104 2.49 0.29 -12.75
CA THR A 104 3.10 0.88 -11.55
C THR A 104 4.61 1.07 -11.75
N VAL A 105 5.15 2.10 -11.11
CA VAL A 105 6.58 2.44 -11.21
C VAL A 105 7.19 2.73 -9.85
N HIS A 106 8.49 2.45 -9.70
CA HIS A 106 9.30 3.01 -8.62
C HIS A 106 9.97 4.29 -9.08
N ILE A 107 9.87 5.34 -8.26
CA ILE A 107 10.63 6.58 -8.44
C ILE A 107 11.62 6.71 -7.30
N PHE A 108 12.90 6.80 -7.63
CA PHE A 108 13.98 7.13 -6.70
C PHE A 108 14.07 8.62 -6.53
N ILE A 109 14.06 9.11 -5.29
CA ILE A 109 14.08 10.55 -4.96
C ILE A 109 15.27 10.84 -4.06
N GLU A 110 16.21 11.64 -4.58
CA GLU A 110 17.29 12.24 -3.82
C GLU A 110 16.94 13.69 -3.54
N ARG A 111 16.75 14.02 -2.23
CA ARG A 111 16.35 15.39 -1.86
C ARG A 111 17.26 16.06 -0.81
N LYS A 112 18.49 15.55 -0.63
CA LYS A 112 19.42 16.08 0.38
C LYS A 112 19.75 17.58 0.20
N ASN A 113 19.61 18.09 -1.04
CA ASN A 113 19.92 19.47 -1.41
C ASN A 113 18.65 20.30 -1.70
N TYR A 114 17.50 19.89 -1.18
CA TYR A 114 16.21 20.55 -1.38
C TYR A 114 15.53 20.85 -0.04
N ASN A 115 15.22 22.12 0.21
CA ASN A 115 14.62 22.59 1.46
C ASN A 115 13.16 23.06 1.30
N GLY A 116 12.61 22.97 0.08
CA GLY A 116 11.22 23.33 -0.19
C GLY A 116 10.21 22.39 0.42
N THR A 117 8.93 22.76 0.34
CA THR A 117 7.83 22.08 1.02
C THR A 117 7.71 20.61 0.62
N PHE A 118 7.77 20.31 -0.68
CA PHE A 118 7.64 18.92 -1.19
C PHE A 118 8.62 18.63 -2.32
N MET A 119 8.38 19.15 -3.52
CA MET A 119 9.23 19.01 -4.72
C MET A 119 9.19 20.31 -5.50
N PRO A 120 10.16 20.58 -6.41
CA PRO A 120 10.09 21.67 -7.36
C PRO A 120 8.75 21.66 -8.13
N GLY A 121 8.15 22.84 -8.30
CA GLY A 121 6.82 23.01 -8.90
C GLY A 121 5.65 22.83 -7.94
N PHE A 122 5.91 22.49 -6.68
CA PHE A 122 4.89 22.44 -5.62
C PHE A 122 5.03 23.64 -4.68
N GLU A 123 3.89 24.25 -4.38
CA GLU A 123 3.80 25.31 -3.37
C GLU A 123 3.10 24.81 -2.11
N LYS A 124 3.34 25.49 -0.99
CA LYS A 124 2.65 25.20 0.26
C LYS A 124 1.14 25.36 0.04
N TRP A 125 0.40 24.34 0.43
CA TRP A 125 -1.06 24.38 0.36
C TRP A 125 -1.65 24.52 1.77
N GLU A 126 -2.32 25.65 2.00
CA GLU A 126 -3.07 25.90 3.22
C GLU A 126 -4.56 25.66 2.97
N SER A 127 -5.08 24.61 3.60
CA SER A 127 -6.52 24.31 3.55
C SER A 127 -7.20 24.84 4.81
N HIS A 128 -8.46 25.26 4.66
CA HIS A 128 -9.33 25.56 5.80
C HIS A 128 -9.69 24.31 6.61
N TYR A 129 -9.55 23.13 6.01
CA TYR A 129 -9.77 21.84 6.63
C TYR A 129 -8.45 21.34 7.26
N ASN A 130 -8.38 21.40 8.58
CA ASN A 130 -7.20 20.96 9.35
C ASN A 130 -7.63 19.90 10.36
N PRO A 131 -7.84 18.64 9.95
CA PRO A 131 -8.31 17.57 10.82
C PRO A 131 -7.27 17.20 11.87
N GLU A 132 -7.73 16.85 13.05
CA GLU A 132 -6.88 16.23 14.06
C GLU A 132 -6.34 14.88 13.55
N SER A 133 -5.04 14.63 13.81
CA SER A 133 -4.39 13.35 13.52
C SER A 133 -5.07 12.20 14.27
N ILE A 134 -5.25 11.09 13.59
CA ILE A 134 -5.75 9.84 14.19
C ILE A 134 -4.64 8.90 14.64
N GLY A 135 -3.37 9.32 14.53
CA GLY A 135 -2.22 8.56 15.02
C GLY A 135 -1.56 7.65 13.98
N LEU A 136 -1.83 7.84 12.68
CA LEU A 136 -1.08 7.15 11.62
C LEU A 136 0.34 7.71 11.53
N LYS A 137 1.35 6.84 11.39
CA LYS A 137 2.76 7.20 11.54
C LYS A 137 3.60 7.03 10.29
N TYR A 138 3.56 5.86 9.68
CA TYR A 138 4.34 5.53 8.49
C TYR A 138 3.66 4.41 7.70
N ILE A 139 4.08 4.23 6.46
CA ILE A 139 3.67 3.10 5.63
C ILE A 139 4.50 1.88 6.05
N ASP A 140 3.85 0.85 6.59
CA ASP A 140 4.49 -0.38 7.04
C ASP A 140 4.87 -1.27 5.84
N HIS A 141 3.91 -1.46 4.92
CA HIS A 141 4.11 -2.23 3.69
C HIS A 141 3.09 -1.85 2.62
N MET A 142 3.35 -2.25 1.38
CA MET A 142 2.43 -2.12 0.25
C MET A 142 2.35 -3.46 -0.47
N VAL A 143 1.15 -3.94 -0.71
CA VAL A 143 0.88 -5.25 -1.29
C VAL A 143 0.53 -5.13 -2.75
N ALA A 144 1.24 -5.89 -3.59
CA ALA A 144 0.96 -6.03 -5.01
C ALA A 144 0.12 -7.28 -5.29
N ASN A 145 -0.85 -7.16 -6.19
CA ASN A 145 -1.46 -8.30 -6.87
C ASN A 145 -0.88 -8.39 -8.28
N VAL A 146 -0.40 -9.57 -8.64
CA VAL A 146 0.17 -9.86 -9.97
C VAL A 146 -0.59 -11.01 -10.64
N GLY A 147 -0.36 -11.21 -11.93
CA GLY A 147 -1.01 -12.27 -12.71
C GLY A 147 -0.57 -13.67 -12.33
N TRP A 148 -1.23 -14.68 -12.93
CA TRP A 148 -0.89 -16.09 -12.77
C TRP A 148 0.56 -16.36 -13.18
N ASN A 149 1.32 -17.04 -12.29
CA ASN A 149 2.73 -17.37 -12.44
C ASN A 149 3.69 -16.16 -12.51
N GLU A 150 3.25 -14.98 -12.07
CA GLU A 150 4.08 -13.78 -12.07
C GLU A 150 4.78 -13.51 -10.72
N MET A 151 4.31 -14.07 -9.61
CA MET A 151 4.89 -13.83 -8.27
C MET A 151 6.40 -14.14 -8.24
N ASN A 152 6.81 -15.27 -8.81
CA ASN A 152 8.22 -15.66 -8.85
C ASN A 152 9.06 -14.75 -9.77
N ILE A 153 8.44 -14.18 -10.81
CA ILE A 153 9.09 -13.21 -11.70
C ILE A 153 9.41 -11.94 -10.92
N TRP A 154 8.44 -11.45 -10.15
CA TRP A 154 8.61 -10.23 -9.36
C TRP A 154 9.45 -10.44 -8.09
N GLU A 155 9.39 -11.60 -7.44
CA GLU A 155 10.36 -11.98 -6.40
C GLU A 155 11.79 -11.89 -6.93
N LYS A 156 12.05 -12.54 -8.08
CA LYS A 156 13.36 -12.51 -8.74
C LYS A 156 13.76 -11.08 -9.10
N PHE A 157 12.85 -10.29 -9.64
CA PHE A 157 13.09 -8.89 -9.95
C PHE A 157 13.57 -8.11 -8.72
N TYR A 158 12.82 -8.13 -7.61
CA TYR A 158 13.21 -7.42 -6.39
C TYR A 158 14.53 -7.91 -5.81
N ASN A 159 14.78 -9.22 -5.89
CA ASN A 159 16.03 -9.81 -5.40
C ASN A 159 17.22 -9.39 -6.26
N GLU A 160 17.17 -9.60 -7.57
CA GLU A 160 18.30 -9.39 -8.47
C GLU A 160 18.55 -7.90 -8.78
N THR A 161 17.50 -7.11 -8.98
CA THR A 161 17.65 -5.70 -9.37
C THR A 161 17.79 -4.76 -8.18
N MET A 162 17.01 -4.97 -7.11
CA MET A 162 16.97 -4.07 -5.97
C MET A 162 17.70 -4.61 -4.73
N GLY A 163 18.19 -5.86 -4.78
CA GLY A 163 18.90 -6.49 -3.66
C GLY A 163 18.00 -6.78 -2.45
N PHE A 164 16.70 -6.95 -2.66
CA PHE A 164 15.76 -7.34 -1.60
C PHE A 164 15.88 -8.83 -1.33
N ALA A 165 15.62 -9.22 -0.09
CA ALA A 165 15.54 -10.61 0.32
C ALA A 165 14.09 -11.06 0.47
N ASN A 166 13.83 -12.35 0.26
CA ASN A 166 12.57 -12.96 0.63
C ASN A 166 12.51 -13.07 2.16
N LEU A 167 11.53 -12.42 2.78
CA LEU A 167 11.31 -12.47 4.23
C LEU A 167 10.48 -13.67 4.63
N ILE A 168 9.41 -13.95 3.87
CA ILE A 168 8.47 -15.04 4.14
C ILE A 168 7.74 -15.44 2.87
N THR A 169 7.42 -16.71 2.75
CA THR A 169 6.59 -17.27 1.68
C THR A 169 5.38 -17.96 2.28
N PHE A 170 4.21 -17.70 1.71
CA PHE A 170 2.97 -18.40 1.98
C PHE A 170 2.53 -19.15 0.73
N ASP A 171 2.27 -20.44 0.85
CA ASP A 171 1.73 -21.24 -0.24
C ASP A 171 0.18 -21.31 -0.19
N ASP A 172 -0.40 -21.96 -1.18
CA ASP A 172 -1.85 -22.14 -1.30
C ASP A 172 -2.46 -22.97 -0.15
N LYS A 173 -1.65 -23.77 0.55
CA LYS A 173 -2.09 -24.52 1.76
C LYS A 173 -2.11 -23.63 2.99
N ASP A 174 -1.24 -22.63 3.01
CA ASP A 174 -1.20 -21.64 4.08
C ASP A 174 -2.38 -20.65 4.00
N ILE A 175 -2.75 -20.24 2.76
CA ILE A 175 -3.77 -19.25 2.53
C ILE A 175 -4.84 -19.80 1.58
N SER A 176 -5.79 -20.53 2.15
CA SER A 176 -6.96 -21.04 1.42
C SER A 176 -8.20 -21.05 2.28
N THR A 177 -9.33 -20.90 1.61
CA THR A 177 -10.67 -21.11 2.16
C THR A 177 -11.33 -22.33 1.53
N GLN A 178 -12.62 -22.53 1.78
CA GLN A 178 -13.39 -23.53 1.08
C GLN A 178 -13.53 -23.25 -0.42
N TYR A 179 -13.40 -21.99 -0.85
CA TYR A 179 -13.71 -21.52 -2.20
C TYR A 179 -12.51 -21.09 -2.99
N THR A 180 -11.60 -20.34 -2.40
CA THR A 180 -10.48 -19.68 -3.12
C THR A 180 -9.15 -19.89 -2.41
N ALA A 181 -8.06 -19.62 -3.12
CA ALA A 181 -6.70 -19.65 -2.59
C ALA A 181 -5.83 -18.55 -3.23
N LEU A 182 -4.72 -18.23 -2.57
CA LEU A 182 -3.66 -17.39 -3.13
C LEU A 182 -2.29 -17.84 -2.65
N MET A 183 -1.26 -17.40 -3.32
CA MET A 183 0.14 -17.50 -2.89
C MET A 183 0.70 -16.11 -2.66
N SER A 184 1.60 -15.97 -1.70
CA SER A 184 2.21 -14.68 -1.36
C SER A 184 3.69 -14.84 -0.99
N LYS A 185 4.51 -13.90 -1.48
CA LYS A 185 5.91 -13.75 -1.07
C LYS A 185 6.18 -12.33 -0.62
N VAL A 186 6.87 -12.18 0.48
CA VAL A 186 7.19 -10.87 1.04
C VAL A 186 8.64 -10.54 0.77
N MET A 187 8.89 -9.50 -0.01
CA MET A 187 10.23 -8.97 -0.28
C MET A 187 10.55 -7.83 0.68
N THR A 188 11.77 -7.82 1.22
CA THR A 188 12.21 -6.77 2.15
C THR A 188 13.61 -6.29 1.82
N ASN A 189 13.87 -5.00 2.07
CA ASN A 189 15.21 -4.43 1.96
C ASN A 189 16.09 -4.82 3.17
N GLY A 190 17.41 -4.61 3.05
CA GLY A 190 18.39 -5.09 4.02
C GLY A 190 18.20 -4.62 5.47
N ASN A 191 17.46 -3.55 5.72
CA ASN A 191 17.16 -3.06 7.08
C ASN A 191 15.72 -3.36 7.54
N GLY A 192 14.93 -4.09 6.75
CA GLY A 192 13.57 -4.50 7.07
C GLY A 192 12.50 -3.38 7.11
N ARG A 193 12.85 -2.16 6.69
CA ARG A 193 11.92 -1.02 6.72
C ARG A 193 10.98 -0.95 5.54
N ILE A 194 11.40 -1.49 4.39
CA ILE A 194 10.58 -1.54 3.18
C ILE A 194 10.18 -2.99 2.96
N LYS A 195 8.88 -3.22 2.83
CA LYS A 195 8.31 -4.55 2.65
C LYS A 195 7.27 -4.48 1.54
N PHE A 196 7.41 -5.39 0.57
CA PHE A 196 6.49 -5.55 -0.56
C PHE A 196 6.01 -7.01 -0.62
N PRO A 197 4.87 -7.33 -0.01
CA PRO A 197 4.17 -8.58 -0.31
C PRO A 197 3.70 -8.59 -1.76
N ILE A 198 3.85 -9.73 -2.42
CA ILE A 198 3.47 -9.96 -3.81
C ILE A 198 2.56 -11.18 -3.82
N ASN A 199 1.31 -10.98 -4.20
CA ASN A 199 0.29 -12.01 -4.27
C ASN A 199 0.01 -12.41 -5.70
N GLU A 200 -0.17 -13.71 -5.93
CA GLU A 200 -0.74 -14.23 -7.18
C GLU A 200 -1.95 -15.13 -6.89
N PRO A 201 -2.87 -15.30 -7.86
CA PRO A 201 -3.97 -16.25 -7.72
C PRO A 201 -3.44 -17.68 -7.56
N ALA A 202 -4.19 -18.52 -6.85
CA ALA A 202 -4.00 -19.95 -6.82
C ALA A 202 -5.30 -20.68 -7.22
N GLU A 203 -5.19 -21.93 -7.63
CA GLU A 203 -6.35 -22.72 -8.04
C GLU A 203 -7.36 -22.85 -6.88
N GLY A 204 -8.63 -22.51 -7.17
CA GLY A 204 -9.75 -22.57 -6.25
C GLY A 204 -11.03 -23.01 -6.95
N LYS A 205 -12.09 -23.22 -6.20
CA LYS A 205 -13.40 -23.57 -6.75
C LYS A 205 -14.14 -22.37 -7.34
N LYS A 206 -13.78 -21.18 -6.89
CA LYS A 206 -14.35 -19.90 -7.31
C LYS A 206 -13.24 -18.89 -7.55
N LYS A 207 -13.60 -17.78 -8.19
CA LYS A 207 -12.71 -16.67 -8.49
C LYS A 207 -12.17 -16.04 -7.21
N SER A 208 -10.85 -15.99 -7.07
CA SER A 208 -10.21 -15.41 -5.90
C SER A 208 -10.30 -13.88 -5.89
N GLN A 209 -10.10 -13.28 -4.71
CA GLN A 209 -9.99 -11.82 -4.59
C GLN A 209 -8.85 -11.22 -5.44
N ILE A 210 -7.79 -12.00 -5.69
CA ILE A 210 -6.68 -11.53 -6.53
C ILE A 210 -7.13 -11.46 -7.98
N GLU A 211 -7.86 -12.48 -8.47
CA GLU A 211 -8.43 -12.47 -9.82
C GLU A 211 -9.49 -11.37 -9.98
N GLU A 212 -10.33 -11.15 -8.95
CA GLU A 212 -11.30 -10.04 -8.96
C GLU A 212 -10.56 -8.69 -9.09
N TYR A 213 -9.50 -8.49 -8.29
CA TYR A 213 -8.67 -7.30 -8.38
C TYR A 213 -8.11 -7.10 -9.79
N LEU A 214 -7.47 -8.14 -10.36
CA LEU A 214 -6.86 -8.08 -11.69
C LEU A 214 -7.87 -7.72 -12.78
N ASP A 215 -9.10 -8.22 -12.69
CA ASP A 215 -10.14 -7.91 -13.64
C ASP A 215 -10.64 -6.47 -13.51
N PHE A 216 -10.91 -6.00 -12.29
CA PHE A 216 -11.42 -4.64 -12.07
C PHE A 216 -10.36 -3.57 -12.26
N TYR A 217 -9.10 -3.88 -11.93
CA TYR A 217 -7.97 -2.98 -12.14
C TYR A 217 -7.43 -3.03 -13.58
N ASP A 218 -7.81 -4.05 -14.35
CA ASP A 218 -7.30 -4.32 -15.71
C ASP A 218 -5.78 -4.55 -15.70
N GLY A 219 -5.32 -5.45 -14.83
CA GLY A 219 -3.92 -5.89 -14.73
C GLY A 219 -3.32 -5.84 -13.31
N PRO A 220 -2.01 -6.10 -13.20
CA PRO A 220 -1.28 -6.02 -11.93
C PRO A 220 -1.23 -4.61 -11.34
N GLY A 221 -1.22 -4.52 -10.00
CA GLY A 221 -1.13 -3.24 -9.30
C GLY A 221 -1.10 -3.38 -7.79
N VAL A 222 -1.16 -2.26 -7.06
CA VAL A 222 -1.17 -2.23 -5.60
C VAL A 222 -2.57 -2.48 -5.07
N GLN A 223 -2.73 -3.57 -4.31
CA GLN A 223 -3.99 -3.94 -3.69
C GLN A 223 -4.29 -3.12 -2.44
N HIS A 224 -3.31 -3.02 -1.53
CA HIS A 224 -3.47 -2.23 -0.31
C HIS A 224 -2.19 -1.59 0.19
N ILE A 225 -2.40 -0.56 1.00
CA ILE A 225 -1.36 0.17 1.69
C ILE A 225 -1.58 -0.02 3.19
N ALA A 226 -0.64 -0.68 3.86
CA ALA A 226 -0.67 -0.85 5.30
C ALA A 226 0.00 0.34 5.99
N VAL A 227 -0.73 0.97 6.89
CA VAL A 227 -0.27 2.14 7.64
C VAL A 227 -0.20 1.83 9.13
N ALA A 228 0.94 2.13 9.73
CA ALA A 228 1.22 1.82 11.13
C ALA A 228 0.63 2.86 12.07
N THR A 229 0.21 2.38 13.24
CA THR A 229 -0.17 3.20 14.39
C THR A 229 0.39 2.61 15.69
N ASP A 230 0.51 3.42 16.74
CA ASP A 230 0.88 2.92 18.08
C ASP A 230 -0.35 2.59 18.94
N ASP A 231 -1.55 2.98 18.52
CA ASP A 231 -2.82 2.72 19.22
C ASP A 231 -3.93 2.46 18.20
N ILE A 232 -4.05 1.20 17.80
CA ILE A 232 -5.01 0.77 16.77
C ILE A 232 -6.46 0.95 17.24
N VAL A 233 -6.74 0.75 18.52
CA VAL A 233 -8.10 0.88 19.06
C VAL A 233 -8.58 2.32 18.93
N ARG A 234 -7.76 3.30 19.37
CA ARG A 234 -8.05 4.72 19.21
C ARG A 234 -8.16 5.12 17.74
N THR A 235 -7.19 4.70 16.92
CA THR A 235 -7.16 5.02 15.48
C THR A 235 -8.43 4.53 14.78
N VAL A 236 -8.80 3.26 14.97
CA VAL A 236 -9.98 2.65 14.33
C VAL A 236 -11.28 3.27 14.85
N SER A 237 -11.36 3.59 16.15
CA SER A 237 -12.54 4.28 16.71
C SER A 237 -12.76 5.62 16.02
N LEU A 238 -11.73 6.46 15.91
CA LEU A 238 -11.79 7.76 15.24
C LEU A 238 -12.11 7.64 13.74
N MET A 239 -11.56 6.62 13.06
CA MET A 239 -11.88 6.35 11.66
C MET A 239 -13.36 6.01 11.47
N LYS A 240 -13.92 5.13 12.32
CA LYS A 240 -15.34 4.76 12.30
C LYS A 240 -16.26 5.96 12.60
N GLU A 241 -15.93 6.77 13.59
CA GLU A 241 -16.65 8.01 13.92
C GLU A 241 -16.67 8.99 12.74
N ARG A 242 -15.63 8.97 11.90
CA ARG A 242 -15.50 9.79 10.69
C ARG A 242 -16.05 9.12 9.42
N GLY A 243 -16.76 7.99 9.56
CA GLY A 243 -17.48 7.31 8.48
C GLY A 243 -16.64 6.36 7.64
N VAL A 244 -15.44 5.95 8.11
CA VAL A 244 -14.67 4.91 7.40
C VAL A 244 -15.30 3.55 7.65
N GLU A 245 -15.60 2.82 6.58
CA GLU A 245 -16.09 1.46 6.64
C GLU A 245 -14.95 0.45 6.58
N PHE A 246 -15.08 -0.62 7.38
CA PHE A 246 -14.13 -1.73 7.43
C PHE A 246 -14.75 -3.01 6.94
N LEU A 247 -13.92 -3.96 6.51
CA LEU A 247 -14.35 -5.32 6.23
C LEU A 247 -14.90 -5.97 7.50
N TYR A 248 -15.92 -6.79 7.33
CA TYR A 248 -16.56 -7.47 8.45
C TYR A 248 -15.74 -8.67 8.91
N VAL A 249 -15.44 -8.73 10.19
CA VAL A 249 -14.80 -9.89 10.83
C VAL A 249 -15.86 -10.66 11.64
N PRO A 250 -16.11 -11.95 11.35
CA PRO A 250 -17.07 -12.75 12.10
C PRO A 250 -16.73 -12.84 13.59
N GLY A 251 -17.73 -12.77 14.45
CA GLY A 251 -17.53 -12.88 15.90
C GLY A 251 -16.87 -14.19 16.33
N THR A 252 -17.09 -15.27 15.57
CA THR A 252 -16.48 -16.59 15.76
C THR A 252 -14.96 -16.60 15.65
N TYR A 253 -14.36 -15.63 14.94
CA TYR A 253 -12.91 -15.44 14.90
C TYR A 253 -12.34 -15.28 16.32
N TYR A 254 -13.03 -14.51 17.19
CA TYR A 254 -12.56 -14.18 18.53
C TYR A 254 -12.78 -15.33 19.54
N ASP A 255 -13.57 -16.34 19.19
CA ASP A 255 -13.84 -17.46 20.07
C ASP A 255 -12.63 -18.43 20.15
N THR A 256 -11.75 -18.40 19.15
CA THR A 256 -10.57 -19.30 19.06
C THR A 256 -9.22 -18.55 19.04
N VAL A 257 -9.24 -17.24 18.86
CA VAL A 257 -7.99 -16.47 18.69
C VAL A 257 -7.13 -16.46 19.95
N GLY A 258 -7.75 -16.46 21.15
CA GLY A 258 -7.02 -16.45 22.43
C GLY A 258 -6.06 -17.64 22.59
N ASP A 259 -6.47 -18.83 22.14
CA ASP A 259 -5.63 -20.04 22.20
C ASP A 259 -4.39 -19.93 21.30
N ARG A 260 -4.50 -19.18 20.21
CA ARG A 260 -3.44 -18.98 19.22
C ARG A 260 -2.47 -17.88 19.60
N VAL A 261 -2.96 -16.77 20.16
CA VAL A 261 -2.14 -15.58 20.42
C VAL A 261 -1.67 -15.47 21.88
N GLY A 262 -2.28 -16.21 22.82
CA GLY A 262 -1.94 -16.12 24.24
C GLY A 262 -2.26 -14.76 24.85
N GLU A 263 -1.47 -14.33 25.84
CA GLU A 263 -1.66 -13.05 26.51
C GLU A 263 -1.26 -11.87 25.62
N ILE A 264 -2.14 -10.88 25.56
CA ILE A 264 -1.94 -9.58 24.89
C ILE A 264 -2.32 -8.44 25.84
N ALA A 265 -1.86 -7.22 25.56
CA ALA A 265 -2.15 -6.08 26.41
C ALA A 265 -3.57 -5.49 26.20
N GLU A 266 -4.13 -5.69 25.02
CA GLU A 266 -5.44 -5.18 24.63
C GLU A 266 -6.57 -6.09 25.13
N ASP A 267 -7.70 -5.47 25.50
CA ASP A 267 -8.92 -6.21 25.87
C ASP A 267 -9.54 -6.85 24.63
N MET A 268 -9.67 -8.18 24.64
CA MET A 268 -10.25 -8.97 23.56
C MET A 268 -11.69 -8.54 23.23
N ALA A 269 -12.47 -8.10 24.20
CA ALA A 269 -13.83 -7.62 23.99
C ALA A 269 -13.82 -6.29 23.18
N ILE A 270 -12.82 -5.44 23.41
CA ILE A 270 -12.62 -4.19 22.65
C ILE A 270 -12.18 -4.52 21.22
N LEU A 271 -11.25 -5.46 21.03
CA LEU A 271 -10.83 -5.90 19.70
C LEU A 271 -12.01 -6.47 18.91
N LYS A 272 -12.82 -7.34 19.52
CA LYS A 272 -14.05 -7.90 18.95
C LYS A 272 -15.06 -6.82 18.56
N LYS A 273 -15.28 -5.84 19.43
CA LYS A 273 -16.18 -4.70 19.17
C LYS A 273 -15.76 -3.91 17.93
N HIS A 274 -14.46 -3.74 17.74
CA HIS A 274 -13.93 -2.96 16.62
C HIS A 274 -13.61 -3.79 15.37
N GLY A 275 -13.66 -5.12 15.44
CA GLY A 275 -13.31 -6.01 14.35
C GLY A 275 -11.80 -6.07 14.09
N ILE A 276 -10.97 -5.82 15.12
CA ILE A 276 -9.51 -5.81 15.02
C ILE A 276 -8.99 -7.24 15.15
N LEU A 277 -8.27 -7.70 14.12
CA LEU A 277 -7.60 -9.00 14.10
C LEU A 277 -6.32 -8.96 14.92
N VAL A 278 -5.92 -10.08 15.48
CA VAL A 278 -4.65 -10.23 16.21
C VAL A 278 -3.96 -11.52 15.81
N ASP A 279 -2.64 -11.46 15.62
CA ASP A 279 -1.80 -12.63 15.38
C ASP A 279 -0.48 -12.51 16.10
N ARG A 280 0.26 -13.61 16.23
CA ARG A 280 1.52 -13.70 16.97
C ARG A 280 2.57 -14.43 16.16
N ASP A 281 3.82 -13.99 16.30
CA ASP A 281 5.02 -14.70 15.88
C ASP A 281 5.98 -14.88 17.06
N ASP A 282 7.21 -15.34 16.77
CA ASP A 282 8.22 -15.59 17.81
C ASP A 282 8.70 -14.31 18.49
N GLU A 283 8.63 -13.16 17.82
CA GLU A 283 9.08 -11.85 18.31
C GLU A 283 8.02 -11.06 19.06
N GLY A 284 6.74 -11.39 18.86
CA GLY A 284 5.66 -10.65 19.51
C GLY A 284 4.30 -10.87 18.88
N TYR A 285 3.44 -9.85 18.90
CA TYR A 285 2.13 -9.90 18.25
C TYR A 285 1.86 -8.64 17.44
N LEU A 286 0.88 -8.72 16.57
CA LEU A 286 0.42 -7.63 15.74
C LEU A 286 -1.11 -7.57 15.71
N LEU A 287 -1.61 -6.38 15.48
CA LEU A 287 -3.03 -6.07 15.40
C LEU A 287 -3.31 -5.47 14.02
N GLN A 288 -4.37 -5.89 13.35
CA GLN A 288 -4.69 -5.49 11.98
C GLN A 288 -6.19 -5.29 11.79
N ILE A 289 -6.56 -4.38 10.90
CA ILE A 289 -7.90 -4.25 10.36
C ILE A 289 -7.85 -3.65 8.96
N PHE A 290 -8.80 -4.01 8.11
CA PHE A 290 -8.81 -3.63 6.70
C PHE A 290 -10.06 -2.80 6.39
N THR A 291 -9.88 -1.68 5.69
CA THR A 291 -11.02 -0.90 5.18
C THR A 291 -11.72 -1.65 4.05
N LYS A 292 -12.98 -1.32 3.78
CA LYS A 292 -13.54 -1.63 2.48
C LYS A 292 -12.76 -0.90 1.37
N PRO A 293 -12.88 -1.33 0.10
CA PRO A 293 -12.29 -0.60 -1.01
C PRO A 293 -12.64 0.90 -0.95
N LEU A 294 -11.66 1.74 -1.25
CA LEU A 294 -11.76 3.21 -1.11
C LEU A 294 -12.34 3.87 -2.35
N THR A 295 -12.32 3.16 -3.46
CA THR A 295 -12.72 3.63 -4.77
C THR A 295 -14.03 2.95 -5.20
N ASP A 296 -14.61 3.35 -6.32
CA ASP A 296 -15.79 2.74 -6.92
C ASP A 296 -15.52 1.31 -7.46
N ARG A 297 -14.25 0.98 -7.73
CA ARG A 297 -13.83 -0.39 -8.07
C ARG A 297 -13.33 -1.11 -6.81
N PRO A 298 -13.57 -2.43 -6.67
CA PRO A 298 -13.11 -3.22 -5.52
C PRO A 298 -11.61 -3.52 -5.63
N THR A 299 -10.76 -2.49 -5.66
CA THR A 299 -9.33 -2.61 -5.91
C THR A 299 -8.51 -2.16 -4.71
N LEU A 300 -8.32 -0.85 -4.51
CA LEU A 300 -7.45 -0.30 -3.47
C LEU A 300 -8.15 -0.17 -2.12
N PHE A 301 -7.49 -0.64 -1.05
CA PHE A 301 -7.93 -0.41 0.33
C PHE A 301 -6.74 -0.10 1.27
N PHE A 302 -7.03 0.32 2.49
CA PHE A 302 -6.03 0.48 3.54
C PHE A 302 -6.09 -0.65 4.56
N GLU A 303 -4.92 -1.03 5.04
CA GLU A 303 -4.73 -1.77 6.27
C GLU A 303 -4.27 -0.81 7.37
N ILE A 304 -4.83 -0.93 8.57
CA ILE A 304 -4.30 -0.30 9.78
C ILE A 304 -3.60 -1.38 10.59
N ILE A 305 -2.32 -1.17 10.89
CA ILE A 305 -1.51 -2.16 11.60
C ILE A 305 -0.84 -1.56 12.83
N GLN A 306 -0.82 -2.33 13.92
CA GLN A 306 -0.01 -2.05 15.09
C GLN A 306 0.87 -3.26 15.39
N ARG A 307 2.18 -3.06 15.47
CA ARG A 307 3.16 -4.10 15.81
C ARG A 307 3.60 -3.96 17.27
N LYS A 308 3.52 -5.05 18.00
CA LYS A 308 4.01 -5.21 19.36
C LYS A 308 5.15 -6.26 19.36
N GLY A 309 6.24 -5.92 18.66
CA GLY A 309 7.39 -6.81 18.46
C GLY A 309 7.34 -7.64 17.19
N ALA A 310 6.18 -8.09 16.76
CA ALA A 310 6.02 -8.98 15.60
C ALA A 310 6.64 -8.41 14.32
N GLN A 311 7.35 -9.27 13.59
CA GLN A 311 7.97 -8.99 12.30
C GLN A 311 7.17 -9.60 11.13
N SER A 312 6.34 -10.60 11.41
CA SER A 312 5.54 -11.33 10.42
C SER A 312 4.36 -10.50 9.87
N PHE A 313 3.55 -11.14 9.04
CA PHE A 313 2.37 -10.56 8.40
C PHE A 313 1.05 -11.15 8.93
N GLY A 314 1.10 -11.91 10.02
CA GLY A 314 -0.08 -12.49 10.63
C GLY A 314 -0.67 -13.64 9.83
N LYS A 315 0.04 -14.78 9.74
CA LYS A 315 -0.43 -15.98 9.00
C LYS A 315 -1.86 -16.36 9.38
N GLY A 316 -2.19 -16.33 10.67
CA GLY A 316 -3.53 -16.63 11.16
C GLY A 316 -4.58 -15.59 10.76
N ASN A 317 -4.18 -14.36 10.54
CA ASN A 317 -5.07 -13.28 10.11
C ASN A 317 -5.32 -13.29 8.59
N PHE A 318 -4.42 -13.86 7.78
CA PHE A 318 -4.63 -14.00 6.34
C PHE A 318 -5.93 -14.74 6.03
N LYS A 319 -6.17 -15.86 6.71
CA LYS A 319 -7.40 -16.61 6.52
C LYS A 319 -8.63 -15.78 6.88
N ALA A 320 -8.60 -15.05 8.00
CA ALA A 320 -9.71 -14.20 8.42
C ALA A 320 -9.95 -13.04 7.45
N LEU A 321 -8.88 -12.42 6.92
CA LEU A 321 -8.98 -11.42 5.86
C LEU A 321 -9.63 -12.01 4.61
N PHE A 322 -9.17 -13.19 4.20
CA PHE A 322 -9.64 -13.88 3.02
C PHE A 322 -11.15 -14.19 3.12
N GLU A 323 -11.60 -14.75 4.23
CA GLU A 323 -13.01 -15.01 4.51
C GLU A 323 -13.84 -13.70 4.54
N SER A 324 -13.27 -12.61 5.05
CA SER A 324 -13.94 -11.30 5.10
C SER A 324 -14.10 -10.69 3.69
N ILE A 325 -13.12 -10.86 2.82
CA ILE A 325 -13.21 -10.39 1.42
C ILE A 325 -14.16 -11.28 0.63
N GLU A 326 -14.15 -12.60 0.81
CA GLU A 326 -15.12 -13.51 0.18
C GLU A 326 -16.56 -13.15 0.56
N ALA A 327 -16.82 -12.85 1.83
CA ALA A 327 -18.13 -12.38 2.27
C ALA A 327 -18.55 -11.06 1.61
N GLU A 328 -17.60 -10.17 1.37
CA GLU A 328 -17.86 -8.92 0.64
C GLU A 328 -18.07 -9.17 -0.86
N GLN A 329 -17.34 -10.11 -1.50
CA GLN A 329 -17.57 -10.56 -2.86
C GLN A 329 -18.97 -11.18 -3.02
N GLU A 330 -19.38 -12.06 -2.07
CA GLU A 330 -20.70 -12.66 -2.07
C GLU A 330 -21.80 -11.59 -1.98
N ARG A 331 -21.63 -10.59 -1.10
CA ARG A 331 -22.56 -9.46 -0.98
C ARG A 331 -22.71 -8.66 -2.27
N ARG A 332 -21.62 -8.53 -3.05
CA ARG A 332 -21.61 -7.86 -4.36
C ARG A 332 -22.06 -8.77 -5.51
N GLY A 333 -22.15 -10.10 -5.30
CA GLY A 333 -22.48 -11.07 -6.33
C GLY A 333 -21.32 -11.38 -7.29
N THR A 334 -20.07 -11.21 -6.84
CA THR A 334 -18.83 -11.44 -7.63
C THR A 334 -18.05 -12.67 -7.19
N LEU A 335 -18.48 -13.37 -6.12
CA LEU A 335 -17.88 -14.63 -5.64
C LEU A 335 -18.34 -15.83 -6.46
#